data_284bb1c1e97b829fd79af51919e98ca2
#
_entry.id   284bb1c1e97b829fd79af51919e98ca2
#
_cell.length_a   1.000
_cell.length_b   1.000
_cell.length_c   1.000
_cell.angle_alpha   90.00
_cell.angle_beta   90.00
_cell.angle_gamma   90.00
#
_symmetry.space_group_name_H-M   'P 1'
#
loop_
_entity.id
_entity.type
_entity.pdbx_description
1 polymer ?
#
loop_
_entity_poly.entity_id
_entity_poly.type
_entity_poly.pdbx_seq_one_letter_code
_entity_poly.pdbx_strand_id
1 'polypeptide(L)'
;MKRIISMILALLMVMSSVLMMVACDNGNSGENETKKPVNQGGENTGTVSHNVPKNDFEGETFNSLCYKMNTTNYYYFTDEEAAGDPIKEALWQRSELIKDHLNCELTADMREGNEAQSVSSTLHDQVIAGTDEYQQVLLHTIYGVSSLVVNGQAYDFGELPHVDLDAEWWDKVDMEDLRLTSDYIYGRSDFVISAPHAVVFNKTMVDDLNLENIYDLVNDKAWTIDKMIAMSKAAVNDTNNDGKYMPFEDTFGITLSEISKFNSFLISCDQPISKKNDEGKIEIVINTEKTVKIVEKFYDLWTTNGAVFVAAQNMGYGVNHEQLFGEGRALFVIHDLSILESFREYEIDTGIAPYPKYDEEQAEYQSMDWGPMWAIPATITNPELVGSVVELYSYFSADTIVPAYYDKVLEGKLAQDIESRKMLELIFDSVSFDPVNNYFGFHSSIGDLAFVIGKLVIEDTSKNFASFYKGRANSSQGKLDEFYKNCEKNGRL
;
A
#
# COMPACT_ATOMS: atom_id res chain seq x y z
N MET A 1 -10.40 -4.60 -6.42
CA MET A 1 -9.99 -3.18 -6.26
C MET A 1 -9.91 -2.42 -7.57
N LYS A 2 -9.02 -2.79 -8.52
CA LYS A 2 -8.80 -2.05 -9.80
C LYS A 2 -10.08 -1.74 -10.60
N ARG A 3 -11.02 -2.66 -10.73
CA ARG A 3 -12.27 -2.45 -11.48
C ARG A 3 -13.34 -1.66 -10.73
N ILE A 4 -13.43 -1.80 -9.44
CA ILE A 4 -14.42 -1.10 -8.60
C ILE A 4 -14.05 0.38 -8.50
N ILE A 5 -12.76 0.70 -8.37
CA ILE A 5 -12.22 2.05 -8.38
C ILE A 5 -12.57 2.77 -9.70
N SER A 6 -12.36 2.10 -10.82
CA SER A 6 -12.73 2.61 -12.15
C SER A 6 -14.24 2.83 -12.29
N MET A 7 -15.07 1.96 -11.71
CA MET A 7 -16.54 2.11 -11.74
C MET A 7 -17.04 3.24 -10.82
N ILE A 8 -16.49 3.40 -9.63
CA ILE A 8 -16.87 4.48 -8.70
C ILE A 8 -16.51 5.85 -9.28
N LEU A 9 -15.34 6.00 -9.89
CA LEU A 9 -14.94 7.24 -10.55
C LEU A 9 -15.77 7.53 -11.82
N ALA A 10 -16.12 6.52 -12.58
CA ALA A 10 -17.06 6.67 -13.70
C ALA A 10 -18.45 7.11 -13.23
N LEU A 11 -18.91 6.59 -12.08
CA LEU A 11 -20.20 6.98 -11.49
C LEU A 11 -20.20 8.44 -10.98
N LEU A 12 -19.10 8.87 -10.35
CA LEU A 12 -18.92 10.25 -9.89
C LEU A 12 -18.82 11.25 -11.06
N MET A 13 -18.21 10.88 -12.18
CA MET A 13 -18.21 11.70 -13.40
C MET A 13 -19.61 11.84 -14.02
N VAL A 14 -20.42 10.78 -13.99
CA VAL A 14 -21.80 10.81 -14.48
C VAL A 14 -22.68 11.65 -13.57
N MET A 15 -22.51 11.56 -12.23
CA MET A 15 -23.27 12.38 -11.29
C MET A 15 -22.94 13.89 -11.41
N SER A 16 -21.68 14.25 -11.65
CA SER A 16 -21.31 15.66 -11.88
C SER A 16 -21.87 16.23 -13.19
N SER A 17 -22.01 15.43 -14.23
CA SER A 17 -22.64 15.87 -15.49
C SER A 17 -24.16 15.98 -15.42
N VAL A 18 -24.82 15.19 -14.59
CA VAL A 18 -26.28 15.28 -14.37
C VAL A 18 -26.65 16.50 -13.51
N LEU A 19 -25.83 16.89 -12.54
CA LEU A 19 -26.04 18.11 -11.76
C LEU A 19 -25.91 19.40 -12.55
N MET A 20 -25.14 19.42 -13.65
CA MET A 20 -25.08 20.61 -14.55
C MET A 20 -26.28 20.72 -15.50
N MET A 21 -27.04 19.65 -15.76
CA MET A 21 -28.23 19.69 -16.59
C MET A 21 -29.52 20.11 -15.86
N VAL A 22 -29.55 20.11 -14.55
CA VAL A 22 -30.73 20.47 -13.73
C VAL A 22 -30.80 21.98 -13.40
N ALA A 23 -29.75 22.75 -13.71
CA ALA A 23 -29.66 24.17 -13.37
C ALA A 23 -30.32 25.14 -14.37
N CYS A 24 -31.00 24.66 -15.41
CA CYS A 24 -31.66 25.49 -16.42
C CYS A 24 -33.11 25.08 -16.68
N ASP A 25 -33.94 25.10 -15.66
CA ASP A 25 -35.39 25.25 -15.89
C ASP A 25 -36.06 25.98 -14.71
N ASN A 26 -36.42 27.21 -14.94
CA ASN A 26 -37.17 28.04 -14.02
C ASN A 26 -38.61 28.21 -14.54
N GLY A 27 -39.58 27.79 -13.76
CA GLY A 27 -40.96 28.18 -14.02
C GLY A 27 -42.06 27.48 -13.23
N ASN A 28 -42.36 28.01 -12.07
CA ASN A 28 -43.69 28.25 -11.49
C ASN A 28 -44.51 27.13 -10.83
N SER A 29 -44.75 27.39 -9.55
CA SER A 29 -45.98 27.26 -8.72
C SER A 29 -46.59 25.88 -8.43
N GLY A 30 -46.72 25.59 -7.12
CA GLY A 30 -47.98 25.09 -6.52
C GLY A 30 -47.90 23.80 -5.68
N GLU A 31 -48.02 24.03 -4.40
CA GLU A 31 -48.69 23.17 -3.37
C GLU A 31 -48.06 21.86 -2.85
N ASN A 32 -48.00 21.81 -1.55
CA ASN A 32 -47.67 20.75 -0.61
C ASN A 32 -48.34 19.39 -0.89
N GLU A 33 -47.53 18.34 -0.86
CA GLU A 33 -47.91 17.08 -0.19
C GLU A 33 -46.67 16.26 0.16
N THR A 34 -46.53 15.94 1.43
CA THR A 34 -45.55 15.00 1.99
C THR A 34 -45.79 13.59 1.46
N LYS A 35 -44.90 13.08 0.62
CA LYS A 35 -44.83 11.63 0.31
C LYS A 35 -43.42 11.10 0.56
N LYS A 36 -43.36 10.00 1.33
CA LYS A 36 -42.19 9.16 1.57
C LYS A 36 -41.54 8.74 0.23
N PRO A 37 -40.20 8.60 0.11
CA PRO A 37 -39.61 8.14 -1.09
C PRO A 37 -39.97 6.68 -1.34
N VAL A 38 -40.57 6.42 -2.48
CA VAL A 38 -40.81 5.09 -3.06
C VAL A 38 -39.54 4.69 -3.77
N ASN A 39 -39.01 3.54 -3.37
CA ASN A 39 -37.95 2.81 -4.04
C ASN A 39 -38.40 2.53 -5.49
N GLN A 40 -37.83 3.21 -6.47
CA GLN A 40 -37.97 2.82 -7.88
C GLN A 40 -36.74 2.04 -8.29
N GLY A 41 -36.96 0.80 -8.71
CA GLY A 41 -35.98 -0.13 -9.17
C GLY A 41 -35.12 0.45 -10.30
N GLY A 42 -33.81 0.47 -10.06
CA GLY A 42 -32.79 0.59 -11.10
C GLY A 42 -32.54 -0.75 -11.74
N GLU A 43 -32.23 -0.72 -13.01
CA GLU A 43 -31.93 -1.83 -13.90
C GLU A 43 -30.89 -2.78 -13.30
N ASN A 44 -31.15 -4.06 -13.45
CA ASN A 44 -30.34 -5.20 -13.10
C ASN A 44 -28.96 -5.13 -13.81
N THR A 45 -28.02 -4.37 -13.29
CA THR A 45 -26.61 -4.65 -13.49
C THR A 45 -26.30 -5.80 -12.56
N GLY A 46 -25.97 -6.97 -13.11
CA GLY A 46 -25.74 -8.18 -12.34
C GLY A 46 -24.70 -7.92 -11.24
N THR A 47 -25.17 -7.65 -10.05
CA THR A 47 -24.36 -7.59 -8.84
C THR A 47 -23.89 -9.01 -8.57
N VAL A 48 -22.60 -9.23 -8.68
CA VAL A 48 -21.97 -10.47 -8.22
C VAL A 48 -22.26 -10.56 -6.72
N SER A 49 -22.98 -11.61 -6.29
CA SER A 49 -23.31 -11.82 -4.87
C SER A 49 -22.35 -12.85 -4.29
N HIS A 50 -21.98 -12.67 -3.04
CA HIS A 50 -21.21 -13.69 -2.32
C HIS A 50 -21.95 -15.02 -2.22
N ASN A 51 -21.19 -16.11 -2.05
CA ASN A 51 -21.72 -17.48 -1.95
C ASN A 51 -21.97 -17.94 -0.50
N VAL A 52 -21.74 -17.07 0.49
CA VAL A 52 -21.90 -17.41 1.91
C VAL A 52 -23.40 -17.54 2.23
N PRO A 53 -23.88 -18.72 2.68
CA PRO A 53 -25.28 -18.87 3.08
C PRO A 53 -25.53 -18.11 4.39
N LYS A 54 -26.77 -17.62 4.60
CA LYS A 54 -27.18 -17.14 5.91
C LYS A 54 -27.10 -18.30 6.90
N ASN A 55 -26.32 -18.10 7.98
CA ASN A 55 -26.07 -19.12 8.98
C ASN A 55 -26.27 -18.55 10.38
N ASP A 56 -26.41 -19.43 11.36
CA ASP A 56 -26.53 -19.10 12.79
C ASP A 56 -25.42 -19.81 13.56
N PHE A 57 -24.36 -19.06 13.86
CA PHE A 57 -23.26 -19.55 14.67
C PHE A 57 -23.47 -19.38 16.19
N GLU A 58 -24.72 -19.13 16.62
CA GLU A 58 -25.14 -19.08 18.03
C GLU A 58 -24.30 -18.12 18.89
N GLY A 59 -23.77 -17.03 18.28
CA GLY A 59 -22.91 -16.05 18.95
C GLY A 59 -21.47 -16.54 19.15
N GLU A 60 -20.99 -17.53 18.38
CA GLU A 60 -19.58 -17.93 18.37
C GLU A 60 -18.70 -16.73 17.99
N THR A 61 -17.57 -16.60 18.68
CA THR A 61 -16.68 -15.46 18.49
C THR A 61 -15.63 -15.73 17.42
N PHE A 62 -15.54 -14.81 16.46
CA PHE A 62 -14.41 -14.70 15.55
C PHE A 62 -13.49 -13.59 16.05
N ASN A 63 -12.27 -13.95 16.45
CA ASN A 63 -11.30 -13.03 17.04
C ASN A 63 -10.13 -12.76 16.10
N SER A 64 -9.83 -11.50 15.86
CA SER A 64 -8.75 -11.05 15.00
C SER A 64 -7.60 -10.47 15.82
N LEU A 65 -6.37 -10.73 15.40
CA LEU A 65 -5.17 -10.08 15.94
C LEU A 65 -4.59 -9.14 14.90
N CYS A 66 -4.36 -7.88 15.26
CA CYS A 66 -3.74 -6.92 14.36
C CYS A 66 -2.80 -5.96 15.11
N TYR A 67 -2.01 -5.22 14.33
CA TYR A 67 -1.20 -4.11 14.84
C TYR A 67 -1.74 -2.80 14.26
N LYS A 68 -1.63 -1.72 15.04
CA LYS A 68 -1.90 -0.38 14.55
C LYS A 68 -0.65 0.16 13.85
N MET A 69 -0.78 0.60 12.60
CA MET A 69 0.29 1.32 11.92
C MET A 69 0.29 2.79 12.36
N ASN A 70 1.46 3.30 12.74
CA ASN A 70 1.61 4.67 13.26
C ASN A 70 1.27 5.77 12.23
N THR A 71 1.32 5.46 10.94
CA THR A 71 1.13 6.42 9.85
C THR A 71 -0.23 6.32 9.18
N THR A 72 -0.95 5.27 9.44
CA THR A 72 -2.30 5.07 8.92
C THR A 72 -3.23 4.91 10.10
N ASN A 73 -4.06 5.91 10.35
CA ASN A 73 -5.17 5.81 11.30
C ASN A 73 -6.28 4.86 10.80
N TYR A 74 -5.92 3.92 9.91
CA TYR A 74 -6.86 2.93 9.39
C TYR A 74 -7.01 1.83 10.42
N TYR A 75 -8.11 1.90 11.10
CA TYR A 75 -8.56 0.82 11.93
C TYR A 75 -9.20 -0.23 11.02
N TYR A 76 -8.71 -1.44 11.05
CA TYR A 76 -9.34 -2.55 10.34
C TYR A 76 -10.61 -3.00 11.05
N PHE A 77 -10.74 -2.68 12.32
CA PHE A 77 -11.85 -3.03 13.17
C PHE A 77 -12.27 -1.85 14.04
N THR A 78 -13.54 -1.80 14.41
CA THR A 78 -14.08 -0.92 15.44
C THR A 78 -15.23 -1.63 16.13
N ASP A 79 -15.36 -1.42 17.42
CA ASP A 79 -16.47 -1.86 18.29
C ASP A 79 -17.42 -0.71 18.62
N GLU A 80 -17.14 0.50 18.14
CA GLU A 80 -17.93 1.70 18.42
C GLU A 80 -18.51 2.29 17.13
N GLU A 81 -19.80 2.65 17.19
CA GLU A 81 -20.41 3.53 16.20
C GLU A 81 -19.77 4.93 16.31
N ALA A 82 -19.05 5.34 15.28
CA ALA A 82 -18.28 6.59 15.29
C ALA A 82 -18.90 7.63 14.35
N ALA A 83 -19.90 8.33 14.81
CA ALA A 83 -20.49 9.45 14.08
C ALA A 83 -19.43 10.53 13.77
N GLY A 84 -19.25 10.84 12.48
CA GLY A 84 -18.37 11.89 12.01
C GLY A 84 -16.97 11.44 11.53
N ASP A 85 -16.65 10.14 11.58
CA ASP A 85 -15.51 9.54 10.88
C ASP A 85 -16.02 8.53 9.84
N PRO A 86 -16.01 8.86 8.55
CA PRO A 86 -16.58 8.00 7.51
C PRO A 86 -15.98 6.60 7.46
N ILE A 87 -14.69 6.45 7.76
CA ILE A 87 -14.03 5.13 7.74
C ILE A 87 -14.48 4.30 8.93
N LYS A 88 -14.54 4.88 10.14
CA LYS A 88 -15.00 4.16 11.31
C LYS A 88 -16.49 3.77 11.17
N GLU A 89 -17.30 4.65 10.60
CA GLU A 89 -18.70 4.35 10.30
C GLU A 89 -18.82 3.18 9.31
N ALA A 90 -18.01 3.16 8.27
CA ALA A 90 -17.96 2.06 7.29
C ALA A 90 -17.47 0.75 7.91
N LEU A 91 -16.46 0.79 8.80
CA LEU A 91 -15.98 -0.38 9.54
C LEU A 91 -17.06 -0.97 10.45
N TRP A 92 -17.77 -0.11 11.17
CA TRP A 92 -18.88 -0.51 12.03
C TRP A 92 -20.01 -1.13 11.20
N GLN A 93 -20.43 -0.47 10.12
CA GLN A 93 -21.47 -0.96 9.21
C GLN A 93 -21.13 -2.34 8.66
N ARG A 94 -19.89 -2.56 8.20
CA ARG A 94 -19.43 -3.87 7.74
C ARG A 94 -19.59 -4.93 8.82
N SER A 95 -19.16 -4.63 10.03
CA SER A 95 -19.24 -5.58 11.14
C SER A 95 -20.68 -5.95 11.48
N GLU A 96 -21.60 -5.00 11.49
CA GLU A 96 -23.03 -5.25 11.73
C GLU A 96 -23.67 -6.09 10.61
N LEU A 97 -23.30 -5.85 9.34
CA LEU A 97 -23.76 -6.69 8.22
C LEU A 97 -23.34 -8.15 8.37
N ILE A 98 -22.11 -8.40 8.80
CA ILE A 98 -21.59 -9.76 9.03
C ILE A 98 -22.32 -10.42 10.21
N LYS A 99 -22.43 -9.72 11.34
CA LYS A 99 -23.13 -10.21 12.54
C LYS A 99 -24.59 -10.58 12.24
N ASP A 100 -25.31 -9.72 11.50
CA ASP A 100 -26.71 -10.00 11.10
C ASP A 100 -26.80 -11.22 10.15
N HIS A 101 -25.79 -11.42 9.30
CA HIS A 101 -25.78 -12.51 8.35
C HIS A 101 -25.47 -13.86 9.02
N LEU A 102 -24.54 -13.89 9.99
CA LEU A 102 -23.97 -15.11 10.55
C LEU A 102 -24.39 -15.38 12.02
N ASN A 103 -25.00 -14.42 12.72
CA ASN A 103 -25.22 -14.48 14.17
C ASN A 103 -23.96 -14.93 14.92
N CYS A 104 -22.84 -14.23 14.69
CA CYS A 104 -21.56 -14.42 15.35
C CYS A 104 -21.11 -13.14 16.03
N GLU A 105 -20.13 -13.23 16.93
CA GLU A 105 -19.45 -12.08 17.51
C GLU A 105 -18.11 -11.83 16.83
N LEU A 106 -17.81 -10.55 16.54
CA LEU A 106 -16.55 -10.13 15.94
C LEU A 106 -15.75 -9.33 16.95
N THR A 107 -14.54 -9.78 17.27
CA THR A 107 -13.62 -9.11 18.20
C THR A 107 -12.26 -8.89 17.58
N ALA A 108 -11.48 -7.93 18.09
CA ALA A 108 -10.13 -7.68 17.62
C ALA A 108 -9.21 -7.25 18.77
N ASP A 109 -8.04 -7.90 18.86
CA ASP A 109 -6.91 -7.44 19.65
C ASP A 109 -6.01 -6.56 18.78
N MET A 110 -6.07 -5.23 19.01
CA MET A 110 -5.33 -4.24 18.24
C MET A 110 -4.12 -3.76 19.02
N ARG A 111 -2.92 -4.24 18.65
CA ARG A 111 -1.66 -3.89 19.31
C ARG A 111 -1.05 -2.63 18.74
N GLU A 112 -0.39 -1.84 19.59
CA GLU A 112 0.20 -0.55 19.18
C GLU A 112 1.42 -0.73 18.24
N GLY A 113 1.66 0.27 17.39
CA GLY A 113 2.46 0.32 16.18
C GLY A 113 3.78 -0.43 16.09
N ASN A 114 4.61 -0.47 17.14
CA ASN A 114 5.92 -1.17 17.07
C ASN A 114 5.83 -2.68 17.36
N GLU A 115 4.62 -3.23 17.49
CA GLU A 115 4.39 -4.62 17.84
C GLU A 115 4.11 -5.54 16.64
N ALA A 116 4.31 -5.07 15.42
CA ALA A 116 4.10 -5.86 14.21
C ALA A 116 4.86 -7.21 14.23
N GLN A 117 6.07 -7.23 14.80
CA GLN A 117 6.82 -8.48 15.00
C GLN A 117 6.19 -9.38 16.07
N SER A 118 5.58 -8.80 17.12
CA SER A 118 4.92 -9.55 18.18
C SER A 118 3.67 -10.27 17.67
N VAL A 119 2.98 -9.71 16.69
CA VAL A 119 1.82 -10.34 16.03
C VAL A 119 2.21 -11.64 15.33
N SER A 120 3.30 -11.62 14.54
CA SER A 120 3.82 -12.83 13.89
C SER A 120 4.27 -13.89 14.92
N SER A 121 4.90 -13.45 16.03
CA SER A 121 5.30 -14.36 17.12
C SER A 121 4.09 -14.96 17.82
N THR A 122 3.03 -14.18 18.05
CA THR A 122 1.80 -14.69 18.67
C THR A 122 1.13 -15.76 17.80
N LEU A 123 1.06 -15.56 16.47
CA LEU A 123 0.55 -16.58 15.56
C LEU A 123 1.40 -17.87 15.65
N HIS A 124 2.73 -17.72 15.64
CA HIS A 124 3.64 -18.86 15.82
C HIS A 124 3.36 -19.62 17.12
N ASP A 125 3.27 -18.90 18.22
CA ASP A 125 3.06 -19.49 19.56
C ASP A 125 1.69 -20.18 19.66
N GLN A 126 0.63 -19.58 19.08
CA GLN A 126 -0.70 -20.19 19.01
C GLN A 126 -0.66 -21.54 18.29
N VAL A 127 -0.02 -21.59 17.11
CA VAL A 127 0.05 -22.83 16.31
C VAL A 127 0.86 -23.90 17.02
N ILE A 128 1.99 -23.53 17.65
CA ILE A 128 2.80 -24.48 18.45
C ILE A 128 2.04 -25.01 19.65
N ALA A 129 1.24 -24.17 20.32
CA ALA A 129 0.41 -24.57 21.45
C ALA A 129 -0.83 -25.39 21.03
N GLY A 130 -1.19 -25.41 19.75
CA GLY A 130 -2.40 -26.06 19.23
C GLY A 130 -3.68 -25.40 19.73
N THR A 131 -3.66 -24.09 20.00
CA THR A 131 -4.83 -23.33 20.44
C THR A 131 -5.49 -22.58 19.27
N ASP A 132 -6.72 -22.10 19.48
CA ASP A 132 -7.54 -21.37 18.52
C ASP A 132 -8.04 -20.04 19.15
N GLU A 133 -7.09 -19.20 19.58
CA GLU A 133 -7.40 -17.93 20.23
C GLU A 133 -7.78 -16.86 19.22
N TYR A 134 -7.05 -16.83 18.10
CA TYR A 134 -7.27 -15.92 16.98
C TYR A 134 -7.58 -16.72 15.72
N GLN A 135 -8.64 -16.33 15.00
CA GLN A 135 -9.04 -16.97 13.75
C GLN A 135 -8.47 -16.22 12.54
N GLN A 136 -8.02 -14.98 12.73
CA GLN A 136 -7.40 -14.14 11.70
C GLN A 136 -6.25 -13.33 12.31
N VAL A 137 -5.16 -13.16 11.56
CA VAL A 137 -4.00 -12.39 12.00
C VAL A 137 -3.54 -11.46 10.88
N LEU A 138 -3.53 -10.14 11.12
CA LEU A 138 -2.97 -9.16 10.21
C LEU A 138 -1.48 -9.01 10.45
N LEU A 139 -0.70 -9.27 9.43
CA LEU A 139 0.76 -9.34 9.45
C LEU A 139 1.36 -8.18 8.67
N HIS A 140 2.46 -7.65 9.17
CA HIS A 140 3.29 -6.77 8.35
C HIS A 140 4.18 -7.61 7.42
N THR A 141 4.21 -7.31 6.13
CA THR A 141 4.86 -8.11 5.08
C THR A 141 6.32 -8.47 5.37
N ILE A 142 7.06 -7.59 6.05
CA ILE A 142 8.51 -7.76 6.27
C ILE A 142 8.87 -8.47 7.60
N TYR A 143 7.90 -8.81 8.47
CA TYR A 143 8.19 -9.40 9.78
C TYR A 143 7.77 -10.87 9.88
N GLY A 144 8.73 -11.77 9.67
CA GLY A 144 8.59 -13.20 9.99
C GLY A 144 7.69 -14.02 9.07
N VAL A 145 7.18 -13.43 7.99
CA VAL A 145 6.19 -14.02 7.09
C VAL A 145 6.72 -15.28 6.42
N SER A 146 7.96 -15.28 5.93
CA SER A 146 8.57 -16.46 5.30
C SER A 146 8.67 -17.69 6.25
N SER A 147 8.78 -17.46 7.55
CA SER A 147 8.83 -18.55 8.53
C SER A 147 7.47 -19.26 8.69
N LEU A 148 6.37 -18.54 8.52
CA LEU A 148 5.02 -19.13 8.56
C LEU A 148 4.81 -20.09 7.40
N VAL A 149 5.32 -19.75 6.20
CA VAL A 149 5.31 -20.65 5.03
C VAL A 149 6.07 -21.94 5.34
N VAL A 150 7.35 -21.79 5.74
CA VAL A 150 8.24 -22.93 6.00
C VAL A 150 7.66 -23.88 7.04
N ASN A 151 7.05 -23.34 8.10
CA ASN A 151 6.56 -24.13 9.23
C ASN A 151 5.11 -24.60 9.05
N GLY A 152 4.42 -24.21 7.95
CA GLY A 152 3.04 -24.57 7.71
C GLY A 152 2.08 -24.06 8.78
N GLN A 153 2.27 -22.81 9.18
CA GLN A 153 1.55 -22.23 10.31
C GLN A 153 0.30 -21.44 9.90
N ALA A 154 0.08 -21.32 8.61
CA ALA A 154 -1.11 -20.68 8.05
C ALA A 154 -1.97 -21.71 7.29
N TYR A 155 -3.27 -21.50 7.33
CA TYR A 155 -4.27 -22.25 6.58
C TYR A 155 -4.31 -21.75 5.13
N ASP A 156 -4.61 -22.63 4.17
CA ASP A 156 -4.77 -22.27 2.77
C ASP A 156 -6.14 -21.61 2.52
N PHE A 157 -6.15 -20.38 2.04
CA PHE A 157 -7.39 -19.67 1.70
C PHE A 157 -8.21 -20.40 0.63
N GLY A 158 -7.55 -21.13 -0.28
CA GLY A 158 -8.25 -21.95 -1.30
C GLY A 158 -8.99 -23.15 -0.73
N GLU A 159 -8.70 -23.56 0.51
CA GLU A 159 -9.39 -24.66 1.20
C GLU A 159 -10.44 -24.18 2.22
N LEU A 160 -10.59 -22.87 2.40
CA LEU A 160 -11.63 -22.32 3.30
C LEU A 160 -13.02 -22.45 2.65
N PRO A 161 -14.02 -22.96 3.39
CA PRO A 161 -15.40 -22.96 2.91
C PRO A 161 -15.84 -21.55 2.50
N HIS A 162 -16.62 -21.44 1.44
CA HIS A 162 -17.26 -20.23 0.91
C HIS A 162 -16.31 -19.17 0.32
N VAL A 163 -15.00 -19.27 0.49
CA VAL A 163 -14.03 -18.33 -0.10
C VAL A 163 -13.97 -18.56 -1.61
N ASP A 164 -14.26 -17.52 -2.37
CA ASP A 164 -14.16 -17.50 -3.84
C ASP A 164 -13.06 -16.55 -4.28
N LEU A 165 -11.83 -17.05 -4.38
CA LEU A 165 -10.66 -16.25 -4.76
C LEU A 165 -10.75 -15.67 -6.20
N ASP A 166 -11.70 -16.13 -7.02
CA ASP A 166 -11.96 -15.56 -8.35
C ASP A 166 -12.95 -14.38 -8.31
N ALA A 167 -13.56 -14.12 -7.15
CA ALA A 167 -14.46 -12.99 -6.98
C ALA A 167 -13.70 -11.65 -7.00
N GLU A 168 -14.36 -10.59 -7.50
CA GLU A 168 -13.74 -9.29 -7.76
C GLU A 168 -13.23 -8.53 -6.51
N TRP A 169 -13.70 -8.89 -5.32
CA TRP A 169 -13.22 -8.35 -4.05
C TRP A 169 -11.94 -9.01 -3.54
N TRP A 170 -11.46 -10.09 -4.18
CA TRP A 170 -10.16 -10.70 -3.92
C TRP A 170 -9.13 -10.22 -4.93
N ASP A 171 -7.93 -9.92 -4.45
CA ASP A 171 -6.79 -9.56 -5.29
C ASP A 171 -5.94 -10.80 -5.60
N LYS A 172 -6.53 -11.71 -6.37
CA LYS A 172 -5.89 -13.00 -6.71
C LYS A 172 -4.56 -12.83 -7.42
N VAL A 173 -4.41 -11.79 -8.25
CA VAL A 173 -3.15 -11.55 -8.98
C VAL A 173 -2.03 -11.25 -7.99
N ASP A 174 -2.27 -10.37 -7.04
CA ASP A 174 -1.30 -10.05 -6.00
C ASP A 174 -0.99 -11.27 -5.12
N MET A 175 -2.01 -12.07 -4.78
CA MET A 175 -1.83 -13.33 -4.03
C MET A 175 -0.99 -14.33 -4.80
N GLU A 176 -1.16 -14.44 -6.12
CA GLU A 176 -0.31 -15.28 -6.99
C GLU A 176 1.13 -14.78 -7.03
N ASP A 177 1.35 -13.47 -7.17
CA ASP A 177 2.69 -12.88 -7.20
C ASP A 177 3.43 -13.11 -5.88
N LEU A 178 2.71 -13.01 -4.77
CA LEU A 178 3.24 -13.22 -3.42
C LEU A 178 3.36 -14.70 -3.01
N ARG A 179 2.73 -15.63 -3.71
CA ARG A 179 2.74 -17.05 -3.35
C ARG A 179 4.14 -17.65 -3.45
N LEU A 180 4.62 -18.27 -2.36
CA LEU A 180 5.94 -18.90 -2.26
C LEU A 180 5.92 -20.42 -2.44
N THR A 181 4.73 -21.02 -2.30
CA THR A 181 4.44 -22.46 -2.42
C THR A 181 3.17 -22.67 -3.24
N SER A 182 2.58 -23.87 -3.24
CA SER A 182 1.29 -24.11 -3.87
C SER A 182 0.11 -23.43 -3.18
N ASP A 183 0.24 -23.15 -1.87
CA ASP A 183 -0.84 -22.73 -1.00
C ASP A 183 -1.00 -21.20 -0.98
N TYR A 184 -2.23 -20.70 -0.92
CA TYR A 184 -2.55 -19.28 -0.69
C TYR A 184 -2.61 -19.03 0.82
N ILE A 185 -1.48 -18.81 1.44
CA ILE A 185 -1.40 -18.64 2.90
C ILE A 185 -1.56 -17.19 3.37
N TYR A 186 -1.65 -16.25 2.43
CA TYR A 186 -1.87 -14.84 2.69
C TYR A 186 -3.03 -14.32 1.88
N GLY A 187 -3.98 -13.67 2.55
CA GLY A 187 -5.10 -13.01 1.92
C GLY A 187 -4.75 -11.57 1.51
N ARG A 188 -5.18 -11.21 0.31
CA ARG A 188 -5.31 -9.82 -0.15
C ARG A 188 -6.68 -9.65 -0.76
N SER A 189 -7.40 -8.66 -0.28
CA SER A 189 -8.78 -8.38 -0.70
C SER A 189 -9.16 -6.96 -0.32
N ASP A 190 -10.34 -6.53 -0.65
CA ASP A 190 -10.89 -5.23 -0.25
C ASP A 190 -11.03 -5.05 1.27
N PHE A 191 -10.86 -6.12 2.06
CA PHE A 191 -10.72 -6.05 3.51
C PHE A 191 -9.54 -5.19 3.95
N VAL A 192 -8.44 -5.22 3.20
CA VAL A 192 -7.24 -4.46 3.50
C VAL A 192 -7.10 -3.28 2.55
N ILE A 193 -7.15 -2.08 3.11
CA ILE A 193 -6.93 -0.86 2.33
C ILE A 193 -5.47 -0.78 1.90
N SER A 194 -5.27 -0.74 0.60
CA SER A 194 -3.97 -0.52 -0.03
C SER A 194 -3.58 0.95 0.10
N ALA A 195 -2.33 1.21 0.49
CA ALA A 195 -1.73 2.54 0.49
C ALA A 195 -0.45 2.53 -0.35
N PRO A 196 -0.56 2.53 -1.69
CA PRO A 196 0.58 2.46 -2.58
C PRO A 196 1.57 3.60 -2.35
N HIS A 197 2.84 3.32 -2.60
CA HIS A 197 3.87 4.34 -2.59
C HIS A 197 3.70 5.30 -3.77
N ALA A 198 3.85 6.59 -3.50
CA ALA A 198 3.69 7.67 -4.47
C ALA A 198 4.73 8.77 -4.26
N VAL A 199 4.86 9.64 -5.24
CA VAL A 199 5.59 10.91 -5.12
C VAL A 199 4.57 12.02 -4.91
N VAL A 200 4.61 12.67 -3.75
CA VAL A 200 3.84 13.89 -3.51
C VAL A 200 4.75 15.09 -3.81
N PHE A 201 4.25 16.07 -4.52
CA PHE A 201 5.03 17.23 -4.95
C PHE A 201 4.38 18.56 -4.61
N ASN A 202 5.21 19.57 -4.39
CA ASN A 202 4.80 20.95 -4.13
C ASN A 202 4.56 21.69 -5.45
N LYS A 203 3.28 21.93 -5.82
CA LYS A 203 2.89 22.61 -7.06
C LYS A 203 3.41 24.04 -7.13
N THR A 204 3.39 24.75 -5.99
CA THR A 204 3.91 26.13 -5.94
C THR A 204 5.40 26.16 -6.28
N MET A 205 6.21 25.22 -5.77
CA MET A 205 7.63 25.14 -6.13
C MET A 205 7.84 24.77 -7.61
N VAL A 206 7.01 23.90 -8.18
CA VAL A 206 7.06 23.57 -9.62
C VAL A 206 6.87 24.83 -10.44
N ASP A 207 5.86 25.65 -10.11
CA ASP A 207 5.54 26.89 -10.81
C ASP A 207 6.62 27.97 -10.60
N ASP A 208 7.02 28.22 -9.35
CA ASP A 208 8.00 29.27 -9.00
C ASP A 208 9.38 29.02 -9.64
N LEU A 209 9.77 27.76 -9.76
CA LEU A 209 11.03 27.35 -10.37
C LEU A 209 10.91 27.15 -11.90
N ASN A 210 9.73 27.38 -12.48
CA ASN A 210 9.43 27.15 -13.90
C ASN A 210 9.83 25.74 -14.37
N LEU A 211 9.55 24.74 -13.56
CA LEU A 211 9.78 23.33 -13.91
C LEU A 211 8.68 22.83 -14.86
N GLU A 212 8.95 21.72 -15.55
CA GLU A 212 7.95 21.05 -16.37
C GLU A 212 6.77 20.58 -15.51
N ASN A 213 5.54 20.65 -16.04
CA ASN A 213 4.37 20.18 -15.33
C ASN A 213 4.44 18.64 -15.16
N ILE A 214 4.37 18.16 -13.92
CA ILE A 214 4.54 16.74 -13.60
C ILE A 214 3.38 15.91 -14.15
N TYR A 215 2.15 16.44 -14.14
CA TYR A 215 1.01 15.73 -14.70
C TYR A 215 1.12 15.54 -16.22
N ASP A 216 1.62 16.58 -16.93
CA ASP A 216 1.89 16.47 -18.37
C ASP A 216 2.96 15.41 -18.63
N LEU A 217 4.05 15.42 -17.86
CA LEU A 217 5.10 14.41 -17.96
C LEU A 217 4.56 12.98 -17.73
N VAL A 218 3.65 12.79 -16.76
CA VAL A 218 3.04 11.47 -16.50
C VAL A 218 2.13 11.08 -17.65
N ASN A 219 1.25 11.98 -18.11
CA ASN A 219 0.31 11.73 -19.20
C ASN A 219 1.03 11.40 -20.51
N ASP A 220 2.16 12.07 -20.78
CA ASP A 220 3.01 11.84 -21.96
C ASP A 220 3.97 10.63 -21.79
N LYS A 221 3.89 9.91 -20.66
CA LYS A 221 4.79 8.81 -20.31
C LYS A 221 6.28 9.22 -20.25
N ALA A 222 6.56 10.49 -20.02
CA ALA A 222 7.90 11.09 -19.94
C ALA A 222 8.36 11.34 -18.49
N TRP A 223 7.56 11.02 -17.49
CA TRP A 223 7.93 11.09 -16.08
C TRP A 223 8.92 9.98 -15.72
N THR A 224 10.22 10.31 -15.67
CA THR A 224 11.33 9.38 -15.48
C THR A 224 12.19 9.74 -14.27
N ILE A 225 13.02 8.80 -13.79
CA ILE A 225 13.95 9.08 -12.68
C ILE A 225 14.93 10.20 -13.03
N ASP A 226 15.33 10.35 -14.30
CA ASP A 226 16.19 11.47 -14.72
C ASP A 226 15.48 12.81 -14.58
N LYS A 227 14.21 12.91 -14.96
CA LYS A 227 13.40 14.11 -14.77
C LYS A 227 13.27 14.45 -13.29
N MET A 228 12.88 13.47 -12.46
CA MET A 228 12.74 13.69 -11.02
C MET A 228 14.07 14.14 -10.38
N ILE A 229 15.19 13.53 -10.73
CA ILE A 229 16.52 13.89 -10.24
C ILE A 229 16.89 15.32 -10.67
N ALA A 230 16.66 15.68 -11.94
CA ALA A 230 16.94 17.03 -12.45
C ALA A 230 16.10 18.09 -11.72
N MET A 231 14.80 17.85 -11.54
CA MET A 231 13.91 18.74 -10.81
C MET A 231 14.30 18.84 -9.33
N SER A 232 14.66 17.72 -8.70
CA SER A 232 15.14 17.70 -7.30
C SER A 232 16.36 18.58 -7.11
N LYS A 233 17.33 18.50 -8.02
CA LYS A 233 18.53 19.34 -7.97
C LYS A 233 18.23 20.82 -8.22
N ALA A 234 17.28 21.11 -9.07
CA ALA A 234 16.86 22.50 -9.36
C ALA A 234 16.14 23.16 -8.15
N ALA A 235 15.53 22.36 -7.28
CA ALA A 235 14.82 22.86 -6.10
C ALA A 235 15.73 23.14 -4.91
N VAL A 236 16.99 22.71 -4.96
CA VAL A 236 17.96 22.94 -3.88
C VAL A 236 18.31 24.43 -3.78
N ASN A 237 18.14 25.03 -2.61
CA ASN A 237 18.54 26.41 -2.36
C ASN A 237 19.14 26.55 -0.95
N ASP A 238 20.38 27.04 -0.93
CA ASP A 238 21.08 27.49 0.28
C ASP A 238 20.71 28.98 0.47
N THR A 239 19.73 29.24 1.32
CA THR A 239 19.06 30.54 1.45
C THR A 239 20.00 31.61 1.99
N ASN A 240 20.91 31.23 2.91
CA ASN A 240 21.88 32.15 3.53
C ASN A 240 23.27 32.12 2.89
N ASN A 241 23.50 31.21 1.90
CA ASN A 241 24.76 31.00 1.17
C ASN A 241 25.93 30.66 2.09
N ASP A 242 25.72 29.89 3.16
CA ASP A 242 26.78 29.48 4.10
C ASP A 242 27.40 28.12 3.73
N GLY A 243 26.93 27.47 2.69
CA GLY A 243 27.40 26.17 2.20
C GLY A 243 26.90 24.97 3.03
N LYS A 244 25.94 25.18 3.94
CA LYS A 244 25.28 24.14 4.71
C LYS A 244 23.80 24.10 4.36
N TYR A 245 23.20 22.94 4.45
CA TYR A 245 21.77 22.75 4.17
C TYR A 245 21.05 22.39 5.47
N MET A 246 20.29 23.35 6.02
CA MET A 246 19.61 23.22 7.29
C MET A 246 18.09 23.12 7.09
N PRO A 247 17.42 22.12 7.70
CA PRO A 247 16.00 21.84 7.38
C PRO A 247 15.02 22.92 7.86
N PHE A 248 15.45 23.89 8.64
CA PHE A 248 14.63 25.02 9.10
C PHE A 248 14.91 26.33 8.33
N GLU A 249 15.86 26.34 7.39
CA GLU A 249 16.27 27.56 6.65
C GLU A 249 16.23 27.34 5.14
N ASP A 250 16.67 26.16 4.66
CA ASP A 250 16.97 25.90 3.26
C ASP A 250 15.90 25.02 2.60
N THR A 251 15.98 24.91 1.27
CA THR A 251 15.10 24.04 0.51
C THR A 251 15.84 22.84 -0.07
N PHE A 252 15.12 21.72 -0.14
CA PHE A 252 15.60 20.41 -0.52
C PHE A 252 14.87 19.91 -1.78
N GLY A 253 15.51 19.01 -2.51
CA GLY A 253 14.89 18.35 -3.66
C GLY A 253 13.86 17.32 -3.20
N ILE A 254 14.29 16.34 -2.40
CA ILE A 254 13.47 15.22 -1.92
C ILE A 254 13.57 15.14 -0.40
N THR A 255 12.45 14.87 0.25
CA THR A 255 12.41 14.49 1.65
C THR A 255 11.70 13.13 1.84
N LEU A 256 12.10 12.37 2.85
CA LEU A 256 11.53 11.07 3.19
C LEU A 256 11.78 10.73 4.67
N SER A 257 10.95 9.83 5.21
CA SER A 257 11.07 9.39 6.60
C SER A 257 12.37 8.63 6.86
N GLU A 258 12.66 7.66 6.00
CA GLU A 258 13.78 6.72 6.15
C GLU A 258 14.25 6.19 4.78
N ILE A 259 15.44 5.62 4.74
CA ILE A 259 16.10 5.16 3.51
C ILE A 259 15.36 4.02 2.79
N SER A 260 14.51 3.29 3.50
CA SER A 260 13.71 2.19 2.95
C SER A 260 12.76 2.65 1.83
N LYS A 261 12.29 3.90 1.90
CA LYS A 261 11.41 4.47 0.86
C LYS A 261 12.05 4.53 -0.54
N PHE A 262 13.38 4.45 -0.62
CA PHE A 262 14.08 4.34 -1.91
C PHE A 262 13.95 2.98 -2.60
N ASN A 263 13.48 1.94 -1.90
CA ASN A 263 13.33 0.61 -2.51
C ASN A 263 12.32 0.60 -3.65
N SER A 264 11.28 1.40 -3.54
CA SER A 264 10.25 1.53 -4.57
C SER A 264 10.81 1.93 -5.93
N PHE A 265 11.97 2.59 -5.98
CA PHE A 265 12.59 2.97 -7.26
C PHE A 265 13.14 1.80 -8.07
N LEU A 266 13.51 0.68 -7.45
CA LEU A 266 13.86 -0.52 -8.22
C LEU A 266 12.63 -1.06 -8.94
N ILE A 267 11.54 -1.22 -8.20
CA ILE A 267 10.27 -1.70 -8.75
C ILE A 267 9.73 -0.72 -9.81
N SER A 268 9.68 0.59 -9.49
CA SER A 268 9.18 1.59 -10.43
C SER A 268 9.97 1.67 -11.72
N CYS A 269 11.26 1.36 -11.66
CA CYS A 269 12.13 1.26 -12.82
C CYS A 269 12.00 -0.06 -13.59
N ASP A 270 11.01 -0.89 -13.30
CA ASP A 270 10.88 -2.23 -13.88
C ASP A 270 12.18 -3.04 -13.76
N GLN A 271 12.78 -3.00 -12.57
CA GLN A 271 13.95 -3.79 -12.20
C GLN A 271 13.59 -4.64 -10.98
N PRO A 272 12.98 -5.82 -11.18
CA PRO A 272 12.63 -6.70 -10.09
C PRO A 272 13.90 -7.20 -9.37
N ILE A 273 13.77 -7.42 -8.07
CA ILE A 273 14.81 -8.05 -7.25
C ILE A 273 14.77 -9.56 -7.45
N SER A 274 13.55 -10.08 -7.59
CA SER A 274 13.29 -11.50 -7.81
C SER A 274 12.23 -11.75 -8.88
N LYS A 275 12.17 -12.98 -9.36
CA LYS A 275 11.09 -13.50 -10.21
C LYS A 275 10.86 -14.97 -9.90
N LYS A 276 9.70 -15.48 -10.27
CA LYS A 276 9.44 -16.93 -10.25
C LYS A 276 9.99 -17.57 -11.53
N ASN A 277 10.66 -18.71 -11.38
CA ASN A 277 11.06 -19.55 -12.49
C ASN A 277 9.92 -20.50 -12.94
N ASP A 278 10.20 -21.34 -13.95
CA ASP A 278 9.20 -22.29 -14.49
C ASP A 278 8.71 -23.32 -13.46
N GLU A 279 9.43 -23.51 -12.35
CA GLU A 279 9.03 -24.38 -11.23
C GLU A 279 8.25 -23.62 -10.15
N GLY A 280 7.99 -22.32 -10.34
CA GLY A 280 7.34 -21.44 -9.36
C GLY A 280 8.26 -21.00 -8.20
N LYS A 281 9.55 -21.36 -8.23
CA LYS A 281 10.53 -20.97 -7.22
C LYS A 281 11.12 -19.60 -7.51
N ILE A 282 11.42 -18.85 -6.46
CA ILE A 282 12.03 -17.53 -6.56
C ILE A 282 13.49 -17.64 -7.02
N GLU A 283 13.85 -16.81 -7.99
CA GLU A 283 15.22 -16.55 -8.42
C GLU A 283 15.57 -15.08 -8.21
N ILE A 284 16.79 -14.79 -7.72
CA ILE A 284 17.30 -13.44 -7.53
C ILE A 284 17.82 -12.94 -8.89
N VAL A 285 17.22 -11.87 -9.42
CA VAL A 285 17.50 -11.34 -10.76
C VAL A 285 18.04 -9.91 -10.78
N ILE A 286 18.31 -9.30 -9.63
CA ILE A 286 18.74 -7.91 -9.49
C ILE A 286 20.10 -7.60 -10.15
N ASN A 287 20.95 -8.59 -10.44
CA ASN A 287 22.29 -8.37 -10.94
C ASN A 287 22.32 -8.04 -12.45
N THR A 288 21.93 -6.84 -12.79
CA THR A 288 21.81 -6.35 -14.16
C THR A 288 22.58 -5.04 -14.38
N GLU A 289 22.85 -4.71 -15.65
CA GLU A 289 23.40 -3.40 -16.01
C GLU A 289 22.42 -2.26 -15.66
N LYS A 290 21.10 -2.53 -15.71
CA LYS A 290 20.06 -1.58 -15.34
C LYS A 290 20.17 -1.21 -13.86
N THR A 291 20.35 -2.19 -12.98
CA THR A 291 20.58 -1.93 -11.54
C THR A 291 21.83 -1.07 -11.31
N VAL A 292 22.94 -1.36 -12.01
CA VAL A 292 24.16 -0.54 -11.91
C VAL A 292 23.85 0.92 -12.23
N LYS A 293 23.15 1.17 -13.34
CA LYS A 293 22.79 2.53 -13.77
C LYS A 293 21.81 3.22 -12.81
N ILE A 294 20.83 2.49 -12.26
CA ILE A 294 19.93 3.02 -11.24
C ILE A 294 20.74 3.47 -10.00
N VAL A 295 21.63 2.61 -9.51
CA VAL A 295 22.50 2.92 -8.37
C VAL A 295 23.38 4.15 -8.67
N GLU A 296 23.95 4.26 -9.86
CA GLU A 296 24.77 5.42 -10.26
C GLU A 296 23.95 6.72 -10.28
N LYS A 297 22.71 6.70 -10.78
CA LYS A 297 21.81 7.87 -10.81
C LYS A 297 21.45 8.33 -9.39
N PHE A 298 21.11 7.40 -8.49
CA PHE A 298 20.80 7.74 -7.10
C PHE A 298 22.05 8.14 -6.30
N TYR A 299 23.22 7.62 -6.61
CA TYR A 299 24.48 8.09 -6.04
C TYR A 299 24.78 9.54 -6.43
N ASP A 300 24.55 9.91 -7.69
CA ASP A 300 24.70 11.28 -8.16
C ASP A 300 23.69 12.25 -7.49
N LEU A 301 22.44 11.80 -7.27
CA LEU A 301 21.47 12.54 -6.51
C LEU A 301 21.91 12.70 -5.04
N TRP A 302 22.29 11.63 -4.37
CA TRP A 302 22.68 11.61 -2.96
C TRP A 302 23.89 12.48 -2.66
N THR A 303 24.89 12.46 -3.55
CA THR A 303 26.11 13.27 -3.41
C THR A 303 25.95 14.74 -3.78
N THR A 304 24.79 15.15 -4.28
CA THR A 304 24.41 16.55 -4.48
C THR A 304 23.91 17.11 -3.15
N ASN A 305 24.67 18.02 -2.55
CA ASN A 305 24.31 18.63 -1.25
C ASN A 305 22.91 19.27 -1.31
N GLY A 306 22.08 19.00 -0.30
CA GLY A 306 20.72 19.50 -0.22
C GLY A 306 19.71 18.80 -1.14
N ALA A 307 20.14 17.88 -2.03
CA ALA A 307 19.18 17.22 -2.93
C ALA A 307 18.25 16.24 -2.21
N VAL A 308 18.72 15.62 -1.10
CA VAL A 308 17.93 14.65 -0.34
C VAL A 308 18.04 14.92 1.15
N PHE A 309 16.89 14.94 1.85
CA PHE A 309 16.79 14.98 3.29
C PHE A 309 16.10 13.71 3.80
N VAL A 310 16.80 12.93 4.64
CA VAL A 310 16.26 11.74 5.29
C VAL A 310 16.04 12.03 6.77
N ALA A 311 14.79 12.07 7.21
CA ALA A 311 14.45 12.48 8.57
C ALA A 311 15.08 11.58 9.65
N ALA A 312 15.07 10.25 9.47
CA ALA A 312 15.66 9.29 10.41
C ALA A 312 17.17 9.49 10.61
N GLN A 313 17.90 9.99 9.59
CA GLN A 313 19.33 10.30 9.69
C GLN A 313 19.61 11.69 10.28
N ASN A 314 18.60 12.53 10.40
CA ASN A 314 18.69 13.93 10.78
C ASN A 314 17.85 14.27 12.04
N MET A 315 17.54 13.28 12.87
CA MET A 315 16.70 13.45 14.08
C MET A 315 17.20 14.55 15.04
N GLY A 316 18.49 14.83 15.03
CA GLY A 316 19.08 15.89 15.88
C GLY A 316 18.58 17.30 15.56
N TYR A 317 18.00 17.54 14.40
CA TYR A 317 17.41 18.84 14.03
C TYR A 317 15.99 19.02 14.54
N GLY A 318 15.29 17.95 14.96
CA GLY A 318 13.91 18.01 15.43
C GLY A 318 12.89 18.37 14.34
N VAL A 319 13.24 18.23 13.06
CA VAL A 319 12.37 18.44 11.89
C VAL A 319 12.18 17.09 11.22
N ASN A 320 10.94 16.69 11.01
CA ASN A 320 10.61 15.49 10.26
C ASN A 320 10.34 15.82 8.78
N HIS A 321 10.17 14.79 7.95
CA HIS A 321 9.93 14.92 6.52
C HIS A 321 8.57 15.57 6.20
N GLU A 322 7.54 15.30 7.00
CA GLU A 322 6.21 15.87 6.85
C GLU A 322 6.23 17.38 7.09
N GLN A 323 6.87 17.80 8.19
CA GLN A 323 7.02 19.21 8.50
C GLN A 323 7.85 19.92 7.42
N LEU A 324 8.98 19.35 6.99
CA LEU A 324 9.83 19.96 5.98
C LEU A 324 9.07 20.22 4.68
N PHE A 325 8.30 19.21 4.23
CA PHE A 325 7.48 19.33 3.02
C PHE A 325 6.28 20.26 3.24
N GLY A 326 5.55 20.09 4.33
CA GLY A 326 4.36 20.88 4.65
C GLY A 326 4.64 22.38 4.78
N GLU A 327 5.83 22.75 5.26
CA GLU A 327 6.31 24.14 5.32
C GLU A 327 6.87 24.65 3.97
N GLY A 328 6.74 23.89 2.90
CA GLY A 328 7.14 24.27 1.54
C GLY A 328 8.64 24.26 1.29
N ARG A 329 9.42 23.52 2.09
CA ARG A 329 10.90 23.47 2.00
C ARG A 329 11.44 22.22 1.30
N ALA A 330 10.59 21.45 0.65
CA ALA A 330 11.00 20.38 -0.24
C ALA A 330 10.11 20.33 -1.47
N LEU A 331 10.69 19.99 -2.63
CA LEU A 331 9.91 19.83 -3.86
C LEU A 331 9.12 18.53 -3.83
N PHE A 332 9.74 17.44 -3.39
CA PHE A 332 9.14 16.11 -3.33
C PHE A 332 9.16 15.54 -1.92
N VAL A 333 8.10 14.84 -1.55
CA VAL A 333 8.13 13.86 -0.46
C VAL A 333 7.77 12.50 -1.03
N ILE A 334 8.55 11.50 -0.65
CA ILE A 334 8.39 10.12 -1.10
C ILE A 334 7.82 9.31 0.07
N HIS A 335 6.61 8.80 -0.10
CA HIS A 335 5.91 8.05 0.93
C HIS A 335 4.78 7.21 0.32
N ASP A 336 4.11 6.38 1.13
CA ASP A 336 2.80 5.86 0.77
C ASP A 336 1.73 6.96 0.85
N LEU A 337 0.58 6.71 0.20
CA LEU A 337 -0.49 7.72 0.09
C LEU A 337 -1.09 8.19 1.43
N SER A 338 -0.85 7.47 2.52
CA SER A 338 -1.34 7.86 3.85
C SER A 338 -0.78 9.21 4.32
N ILE A 339 0.39 9.62 3.81
CA ILE A 339 1.01 10.90 4.17
C ILE A 339 0.16 12.12 3.82
N LEU A 340 -0.77 11.98 2.87
CA LEU A 340 -1.65 13.08 2.45
C LEU A 340 -2.50 13.64 3.59
N GLU A 341 -2.83 12.81 4.59
CA GLU A 341 -3.55 13.27 5.78
C GLU A 341 -2.72 14.28 6.59
N SER A 342 -1.41 14.08 6.67
CA SER A 342 -0.50 14.96 7.41
C SER A 342 -0.44 16.38 6.82
N PHE A 343 -0.78 16.54 5.54
CA PHE A 343 -0.70 17.86 4.87
C PHE A 343 -1.98 18.69 4.95
N ARG A 344 -3.05 18.16 5.56
CA ARG A 344 -4.33 18.90 5.71
C ARG A 344 -4.18 20.16 6.56
N GLU A 345 -3.30 20.13 7.55
CA GLU A 345 -3.04 21.25 8.48
C GLU A 345 -2.07 22.30 7.90
N TYR A 346 -1.43 22.02 6.75
CA TYR A 346 -0.47 22.93 6.12
C TYR A 346 -1.11 23.69 4.96
N GLU A 347 -0.68 24.95 4.78
CA GLU A 347 -1.06 25.80 3.65
C GLU A 347 -0.18 25.50 2.41
N ILE A 348 -0.08 24.23 2.03
CA ILE A 348 0.70 23.79 0.86
C ILE A 348 -0.25 23.32 -0.26
N ASP A 349 0.07 23.68 -1.49
CA ASP A 349 -0.62 23.13 -2.67
C ASP A 349 0.13 21.90 -3.17
N THR A 350 -0.49 20.73 -2.98
CA THR A 350 0.13 19.44 -3.26
C THR A 350 -0.44 18.81 -4.53
N GLY A 351 0.43 18.12 -5.26
CA GLY A 351 0.06 17.18 -6.30
C GLY A 351 0.59 15.79 -5.98
N ILE A 352 0.07 14.78 -6.66
CA ILE A 352 0.54 13.39 -6.56
C ILE A 352 0.93 12.86 -7.92
N ALA A 353 1.93 12.00 -7.97
CA ALA A 353 2.36 11.31 -9.17
C ALA A 353 2.78 9.87 -8.83
N PRO A 354 2.71 8.93 -9.78
CA PRO A 354 3.33 7.63 -9.60
C PRO A 354 4.84 7.78 -9.41
N TYR A 355 5.50 6.78 -8.86
CA TYR A 355 6.95 6.73 -8.93
C TYR A 355 7.40 6.79 -10.40
N PRO A 356 8.51 7.50 -10.71
CA PRO A 356 8.94 7.69 -12.08
C PRO A 356 9.45 6.39 -12.70
N LYS A 357 9.29 6.25 -14.00
CA LYS A 357 9.86 5.17 -14.79
C LYS A 357 11.40 5.30 -14.89
N TYR A 358 12.06 4.21 -15.28
CA TYR A 358 13.49 4.25 -15.57
C TYR A 358 13.83 5.20 -16.73
N ASP A 359 13.11 5.08 -17.85
CA ASP A 359 13.20 5.88 -19.05
C ASP A 359 11.85 5.92 -19.80
N GLU A 360 11.80 6.62 -20.92
CA GLU A 360 10.60 6.75 -21.74
C GLU A 360 10.22 5.44 -22.48
N GLU A 361 11.17 4.51 -22.66
CA GLU A 361 10.94 3.23 -23.33
C GLU A 361 10.20 2.24 -22.44
N GLN A 362 10.27 2.40 -21.14
CA GLN A 362 9.48 1.60 -20.19
C GLN A 362 7.98 1.87 -20.43
N ALA A 363 7.21 0.80 -20.68
CA ALA A 363 5.81 0.91 -21.11
C ALA A 363 4.90 1.51 -20.04
N GLU A 364 4.94 0.96 -18.82
CA GLU A 364 3.99 1.28 -17.75
C GLU A 364 4.70 1.77 -16.48
N TYR A 365 3.99 2.58 -15.70
CA TYR A 365 4.40 2.93 -14.34
C TYR A 365 4.23 1.72 -13.43
N GLN A 366 5.09 1.61 -12.42
CA GLN A 366 4.97 0.60 -11.38
C GLN A 366 5.14 1.26 -10.02
N SER A 367 4.37 0.79 -9.06
CA SER A 367 4.42 1.23 -7.67
C SER A 367 4.47 0.01 -6.76
N MET A 368 4.77 0.26 -5.50
CA MET A 368 4.88 -0.76 -4.47
C MET A 368 3.88 -0.47 -3.35
N ASP A 369 3.36 -1.52 -2.75
CA ASP A 369 2.59 -1.45 -1.52
C ASP A 369 3.20 -2.38 -0.46
N TRP A 370 3.39 -1.83 0.74
CA TRP A 370 3.76 -2.59 1.94
C TRP A 370 2.60 -2.78 2.90
N GLY A 371 1.38 -2.69 2.39
CA GLY A 371 0.17 -2.88 3.16
C GLY A 371 0.15 -4.19 3.93
N PRO A 372 -0.66 -4.29 4.98
CA PRO A 372 -0.77 -5.51 5.74
C PRO A 372 -1.29 -6.65 4.87
N MET A 373 -0.80 -7.84 5.17
CA MET A 373 -1.36 -9.10 4.71
C MET A 373 -2.03 -9.79 5.88
N TRP A 374 -2.95 -10.64 5.62
CA TRP A 374 -3.61 -11.41 6.67
C TRP A 374 -3.46 -12.90 6.42
N ALA A 375 -3.35 -13.63 7.50
CA ALA A 375 -3.24 -15.08 7.51
C ALA A 375 -4.26 -15.69 8.45
N ILE A 376 -4.66 -16.90 8.16
CA ILE A 376 -5.50 -17.72 9.02
C ILE A 376 -4.59 -18.73 9.71
N PRO A 377 -4.57 -18.81 11.05
CA PRO A 377 -3.75 -19.80 11.76
C PRO A 377 -4.14 -21.23 11.37
N ALA A 378 -3.14 -22.09 11.20
CA ALA A 378 -3.37 -23.51 10.83
C ALA A 378 -4.16 -24.31 11.89
N THR A 379 -4.38 -23.74 13.07
CA THR A 379 -5.03 -24.40 14.23
C THR A 379 -6.50 -23.98 14.42
N ILE A 380 -7.12 -23.32 13.44
CA ILE A 380 -8.55 -22.99 13.51
C ILE A 380 -9.38 -24.28 13.68
N THR A 381 -10.40 -24.21 14.52
CA THR A 381 -11.26 -25.36 14.84
C THR A 381 -12.60 -25.34 14.11
N ASN A 382 -13.04 -24.16 13.64
CA ASN A 382 -14.28 -23.99 12.87
C ASN A 382 -14.01 -23.31 11.53
N PRO A 383 -13.52 -24.06 10.49
CA PRO A 383 -13.28 -23.48 9.16
C PRO A 383 -14.54 -22.92 8.48
N GLU A 384 -15.73 -23.41 8.83
CA GLU A 384 -17.01 -22.94 8.28
C GLU A 384 -17.28 -21.49 8.72
N LEU A 385 -17.13 -21.18 10.01
CA LEU A 385 -17.22 -19.81 10.53
C LEU A 385 -16.13 -18.94 9.90
N VAL A 386 -14.88 -19.43 9.92
CA VAL A 386 -13.73 -18.65 9.45
C VAL A 386 -13.87 -18.28 7.98
N GLY A 387 -14.18 -19.25 7.11
CA GLY A 387 -14.35 -19.00 5.68
C GLY A 387 -15.53 -18.05 5.39
N SER A 388 -16.65 -18.23 6.13
CA SER A 388 -17.81 -17.33 6.00
C SER A 388 -17.47 -15.88 6.37
N VAL A 389 -16.81 -15.66 7.51
CA VAL A 389 -16.44 -14.30 7.97
C VAL A 389 -15.43 -13.66 7.03
N VAL A 390 -14.42 -14.40 6.62
CA VAL A 390 -13.35 -13.96 5.74
C VAL A 390 -13.88 -13.50 4.38
N GLU A 391 -14.77 -14.28 3.80
CA GLU A 391 -15.43 -13.92 2.54
C GLU A 391 -16.29 -12.67 2.69
N LEU A 392 -17.09 -12.59 3.74
CA LEU A 392 -17.95 -11.43 3.99
C LEU A 392 -17.17 -10.19 4.38
N TYR A 393 -16.02 -10.31 5.05
CA TYR A 393 -15.13 -9.17 5.27
C TYR A 393 -14.67 -8.56 3.95
N SER A 394 -14.29 -9.40 2.98
CA SER A 394 -13.85 -8.94 1.68
C SER A 394 -15.01 -8.33 0.87
N TYR A 395 -16.11 -9.05 0.77
CA TYR A 395 -17.30 -8.64 0.03
C TYR A 395 -17.89 -7.32 0.53
N PHE A 396 -18.19 -7.20 1.84
CA PHE A 396 -18.80 -5.98 2.37
C PHE A 396 -17.82 -4.80 2.42
N SER A 397 -16.52 -5.03 2.46
CA SER A 397 -15.54 -3.94 2.38
C SER A 397 -15.56 -3.23 1.03
N ALA A 398 -15.82 -3.95 -0.05
CA ALA A 398 -15.94 -3.37 -1.39
C ALA A 398 -17.00 -2.26 -1.46
N ASP A 399 -18.13 -2.45 -0.76
CA ASP A 399 -19.25 -1.51 -0.78
C ASP A 399 -19.27 -0.51 0.38
N THR A 400 -18.46 -0.70 1.42
CA THR A 400 -18.43 0.14 2.62
C THR A 400 -17.13 0.90 2.78
N ILE A 401 -16.03 0.19 3.03
CA ILE A 401 -14.74 0.79 3.41
C ILE A 401 -14.02 1.36 2.20
N VAL A 402 -14.02 0.67 1.06
CA VAL A 402 -13.32 1.13 -0.14
C VAL A 402 -13.86 2.49 -0.60
N PRO A 403 -15.18 2.72 -0.73
CA PRO A 403 -15.71 4.05 -1.03
C PRO A 403 -15.38 5.10 0.03
N ALA A 404 -15.56 4.77 1.32
CA ALA A 404 -15.29 5.70 2.41
C ALA A 404 -13.82 6.15 2.46
N TYR A 405 -12.89 5.22 2.22
CA TYR A 405 -11.47 5.53 2.12
C TYR A 405 -11.17 6.44 0.93
N TYR A 406 -11.74 6.12 -0.23
CA TYR A 406 -11.57 6.93 -1.44
C TYR A 406 -12.06 8.35 -1.24
N ASP A 407 -13.25 8.50 -0.67
CA ASP A 407 -13.82 9.81 -0.38
C ASP A 407 -12.92 10.57 0.62
N LYS A 408 -12.41 9.91 1.65
CA LYS A 408 -11.49 10.52 2.63
C LYS A 408 -10.15 10.92 2.02
N VAL A 409 -9.54 10.08 1.18
CA VAL A 409 -8.28 10.43 0.47
C VAL A 409 -8.51 11.56 -0.51
N LEU A 410 -9.67 11.60 -1.17
CA LEU A 410 -10.06 12.66 -2.08
C LEU A 410 -10.59 13.90 -1.37
N GLU A 411 -10.88 13.86 -0.05
CA GLU A 411 -11.27 15.05 0.71
C GLU A 411 -10.16 16.11 0.70
N GLY A 412 -10.55 17.38 0.58
CA GLY A 412 -9.64 18.51 0.59
C GLY A 412 -9.19 18.96 -0.80
N LYS A 413 -7.94 19.43 -0.89
CA LYS A 413 -7.44 20.07 -2.13
C LYS A 413 -7.31 19.08 -3.31
N LEU A 414 -7.03 17.80 -3.04
CA LEU A 414 -6.95 16.77 -4.09
C LEU A 414 -8.31 16.48 -4.75
N ALA A 415 -9.41 16.60 -4.01
CA ALA A 415 -10.75 16.34 -4.54
C ALA A 415 -11.16 17.28 -5.68
N GLN A 416 -10.61 18.48 -5.69
CA GLN A 416 -10.94 19.52 -6.69
C GLN A 416 -10.06 19.46 -7.94
N ASP A 417 -8.98 18.67 -7.90
CA ASP A 417 -8.02 18.54 -8.97
C ASP A 417 -8.26 17.26 -9.78
N ILE A 418 -8.77 17.40 -10.99
CA ILE A 418 -9.05 16.28 -11.90
C ILE A 418 -7.77 15.48 -12.21
N GLU A 419 -6.63 16.16 -12.36
CA GLU A 419 -5.37 15.48 -12.67
C GLU A 419 -4.89 14.63 -11.49
N SER A 420 -5.02 15.11 -10.25
CA SER A 420 -4.72 14.30 -9.05
C SER A 420 -5.55 13.02 -8.97
N ARG A 421 -6.82 13.07 -9.38
CA ARG A 421 -7.67 11.87 -9.42
C ARG A 421 -7.17 10.84 -10.43
N LYS A 422 -6.80 11.29 -11.64
CA LYS A 422 -6.21 10.40 -12.66
C LYS A 422 -4.90 9.78 -12.19
N MET A 423 -4.08 10.56 -11.48
CA MET A 423 -2.83 10.06 -10.90
C MET A 423 -3.11 9.00 -9.82
N LEU A 424 -4.14 9.21 -9.01
CA LEU A 424 -4.54 8.26 -7.99
C LEU A 424 -4.94 6.91 -8.61
N GLU A 425 -5.81 6.93 -9.63
CA GLU A 425 -6.16 5.71 -10.39
C GLU A 425 -4.90 5.00 -10.91
N LEU A 426 -4.04 5.75 -11.59
CA LEU A 426 -2.81 5.21 -12.16
C LEU A 426 -1.89 4.60 -11.09
N ILE A 427 -1.76 5.23 -9.91
CA ILE A 427 -0.95 4.73 -8.81
C ILE A 427 -1.51 3.40 -8.29
N PHE A 428 -2.81 3.29 -8.07
CA PHE A 428 -3.43 2.05 -7.62
C PHE A 428 -3.31 0.93 -8.67
N ASP A 429 -3.51 1.25 -9.95
CA ASP A 429 -3.39 0.28 -11.05
C ASP A 429 -1.96 -0.18 -11.29
N SER A 430 -0.97 0.59 -10.82
CA SER A 430 0.46 0.31 -11.02
C SER A 430 1.10 -0.54 -9.93
N VAL A 431 0.36 -0.93 -8.88
CA VAL A 431 0.93 -1.73 -7.79
C VAL A 431 1.42 -3.07 -8.30
N SER A 432 2.62 -3.43 -7.91
CA SER A 432 3.24 -4.72 -8.21
C SER A 432 4.01 -5.24 -6.99
N PHE A 433 4.14 -6.55 -6.91
CA PHE A 433 4.78 -7.22 -5.79
C PHE A 433 6.03 -7.97 -6.22
N ASP A 434 7.04 -7.93 -5.37
CA ASP A 434 8.25 -8.72 -5.51
C ASP A 434 8.45 -9.55 -4.24
N PRO A 435 8.43 -10.88 -4.30
CA PRO A 435 8.52 -11.74 -3.12
C PRO A 435 9.73 -11.46 -2.24
N VAL A 436 10.89 -11.12 -2.81
CA VAL A 436 12.08 -10.80 -2.01
C VAL A 436 11.88 -9.49 -1.27
N ASN A 437 11.31 -8.49 -1.90
CA ASN A 437 11.02 -7.21 -1.26
C ASN A 437 10.01 -7.35 -0.12
N ASN A 438 9.00 -8.21 -0.31
CA ASN A 438 7.89 -8.33 0.64
C ASN A 438 8.16 -9.33 1.77
N TYR A 439 8.93 -10.41 1.57
CA TYR A 439 9.05 -11.48 2.56
C TYR A 439 10.37 -11.57 3.29
N PHE A 440 11.46 -11.11 2.70
CA PHE A 440 12.78 -11.38 3.26
C PHE A 440 13.36 -10.23 4.09
N GLY A 441 12.61 -9.13 4.26
CA GLY A 441 12.78 -8.09 5.28
C GLY A 441 14.16 -7.47 5.44
N PHE A 442 14.27 -6.51 6.34
CA PHE A 442 15.48 -5.70 6.58
C PHE A 442 16.69 -6.46 7.12
N HIS A 443 16.54 -7.66 7.64
CA HIS A 443 17.56 -8.33 8.48
C HIS A 443 18.19 -9.56 7.83
N SER A 444 18.00 -9.77 6.52
CA SER A 444 18.61 -10.89 5.82
C SER A 444 19.50 -10.41 4.68
N SER A 445 20.47 -11.25 4.28
CA SER A 445 21.29 -10.95 3.11
C SER A 445 20.48 -10.82 1.81
N ILE A 446 19.31 -11.47 1.73
CA ILE A 446 18.37 -11.33 0.62
C ILE A 446 17.71 -9.95 0.70
N GLY A 447 17.23 -9.55 1.87
CA GLY A 447 16.65 -8.23 2.10
C GLY A 447 17.62 -7.10 1.79
N ASP A 448 18.92 -7.25 2.09
CA ASP A 448 19.94 -6.26 1.72
C ASP A 448 19.97 -5.95 0.22
N LEU A 449 19.61 -6.92 -0.64
CA LEU A 449 19.54 -6.69 -2.09
C LEU A 449 18.32 -5.82 -2.45
N ALA A 450 17.20 -6.01 -1.76
CA ALA A 450 16.02 -5.15 -1.94
C ALA A 450 16.32 -3.70 -1.54
N PHE A 451 17.13 -3.51 -0.50
CA PHE A 451 17.47 -2.20 0.06
C PHE A 451 18.77 -1.61 -0.51
N VAL A 452 19.19 -2.02 -1.70
CA VAL A 452 20.49 -1.65 -2.26
C VAL A 452 20.71 -0.14 -2.36
N ILE A 453 19.70 0.65 -2.72
CA ILE A 453 19.84 2.11 -2.81
C ILE A 453 20.08 2.68 -1.42
N GLY A 454 19.26 2.32 -0.43
CA GLY A 454 19.45 2.77 0.95
C GLY A 454 20.81 2.35 1.52
N LYS A 455 21.17 1.08 1.42
CA LYS A 455 22.38 0.55 2.04
C LYS A 455 23.67 0.93 1.31
N LEU A 456 23.72 0.74 -0.01
CA LEU A 456 24.95 1.00 -0.76
C LEU A 456 25.16 2.49 -1.02
N VAL A 457 24.09 3.19 -1.47
CA VAL A 457 24.22 4.60 -1.87
C VAL A 457 24.25 5.51 -0.66
N ILE A 458 23.28 5.34 0.25
CA ILE A 458 23.06 6.28 1.35
C ILE A 458 23.94 5.94 2.54
N GLU A 459 23.91 4.70 3.06
CA GLU A 459 24.72 4.32 4.23
C GLU A 459 26.21 4.23 3.90
N ASP A 460 26.58 3.50 2.84
CA ASP A 460 27.98 3.28 2.46
C ASP A 460 28.57 4.42 1.61
N THR A 461 27.72 5.34 1.12
CA THR A 461 28.09 6.40 0.17
C THR A 461 28.91 5.86 -0.99
N SER A 462 28.43 4.79 -1.63
CA SER A 462 29.11 4.07 -2.69
C SER A 462 28.18 3.78 -3.86
N LYS A 463 28.75 3.68 -5.05
CA LYS A 463 28.05 3.22 -6.27
C LYS A 463 28.58 1.88 -6.81
N ASN A 464 29.43 1.19 -6.04
CA ASN A 464 30.04 -0.06 -6.50
C ASN A 464 29.09 -1.23 -6.28
N PHE A 465 28.02 -1.28 -7.09
CA PHE A 465 27.02 -2.35 -7.02
C PHE A 465 27.63 -3.75 -7.24
N ALA A 466 28.59 -3.91 -8.14
CA ALA A 466 29.20 -5.21 -8.41
C ALA A 466 29.88 -5.80 -7.15
N SER A 467 30.59 -4.97 -6.37
CA SER A 467 31.18 -5.38 -5.09
C SER A 467 30.14 -5.68 -4.03
N PHE A 468 29.11 -4.83 -3.93
CA PHE A 468 27.99 -5.00 -3.01
C PHE A 468 27.26 -6.33 -3.26
N TYR A 469 26.89 -6.60 -4.51
CA TYR A 469 26.22 -7.84 -4.91
C TYR A 469 27.10 -9.07 -4.66
N LYS A 470 28.37 -9.02 -5.08
CA LYS A 470 29.32 -10.13 -4.87
C LYS A 470 29.46 -10.51 -3.40
N GLY A 471 29.43 -9.53 -2.51
CA GLY A 471 29.52 -9.77 -1.06
C GLY A 471 28.30 -10.48 -0.47
N ARG A 472 27.14 -10.43 -1.16
CA ARG A 472 25.84 -10.91 -0.68
C ARG A 472 25.28 -12.11 -1.46
N ALA A 473 25.66 -12.26 -2.73
CA ALA A 473 25.06 -13.23 -3.65
C ALA A 473 25.04 -14.66 -3.09
N ASN A 474 26.17 -15.17 -2.60
CA ASN A 474 26.24 -16.55 -2.08
C ASN A 474 25.41 -16.72 -0.81
N SER A 475 25.41 -15.73 0.08
CA SER A 475 24.63 -15.78 1.31
C SER A 475 23.13 -15.69 1.00
N SER A 476 22.73 -14.84 0.05
CA SER A 476 21.36 -14.69 -0.39
C SER A 476 20.83 -15.96 -1.04
N GLN A 477 21.62 -16.54 -1.97
CA GLN A 477 21.25 -17.81 -2.61
C GLN A 477 21.16 -18.94 -1.58
N GLY A 478 22.14 -19.04 -0.66
CA GLY A 478 22.12 -20.06 0.39
C GLY A 478 20.91 -19.97 1.31
N LYS A 479 20.43 -18.75 1.60
CA LYS A 479 19.19 -18.52 2.37
C LYS A 479 17.95 -18.97 1.60
N LEU A 480 17.91 -18.69 0.31
CA LEU A 480 16.80 -19.11 -0.55
C LEU A 480 16.77 -20.64 -0.72
N ASP A 481 17.92 -21.27 -0.90
CA ASP A 481 18.04 -22.72 -0.99
C ASP A 481 17.62 -23.39 0.35
N GLU A 482 18.02 -22.81 1.47
CA GLU A 482 17.61 -23.25 2.81
C GLU A 482 16.09 -23.15 3.00
N PHE A 483 15.48 -22.03 2.56
CA PHE A 483 14.05 -21.82 2.59
C PHE A 483 13.32 -22.96 1.85
N TYR A 484 13.63 -23.19 0.58
CA TYR A 484 12.97 -24.25 -0.20
C TYR A 484 13.24 -25.65 0.33
N LYS A 485 14.46 -25.93 0.77
CA LYS A 485 14.77 -27.22 1.42
C LYS A 485 13.92 -27.46 2.66
N ASN A 486 13.66 -26.44 3.46
CA ASN A 486 12.83 -26.56 4.64
C ASN A 486 11.34 -26.72 4.25
N CYS A 487 10.87 -26.03 3.20
CA CYS A 487 9.52 -26.25 2.65
C CYS A 487 9.33 -27.69 2.18
N GLU A 488 10.27 -28.23 1.40
CA GLU A 488 10.25 -29.65 0.96
C GLU A 488 10.20 -30.63 2.16
N LYS A 489 11.06 -30.42 3.15
CA LYS A 489 11.11 -31.25 4.35
C LYS A 489 9.79 -31.26 5.12
N ASN A 490 9.08 -30.14 5.09
CA ASN A 490 7.82 -29.95 5.81
C ASN A 490 6.58 -30.21 4.91
N GLY A 491 6.78 -30.72 3.67
CA GLY A 491 5.71 -31.08 2.75
C GLY A 491 4.91 -29.88 2.24
N ARG A 492 5.62 -28.76 1.97
CA ARG A 492 5.04 -27.50 1.53
C ARG A 492 5.34 -27.13 0.07
N LEU A 493 5.98 -28.02 -0.68
CA LEU A 493 6.24 -27.92 -2.12
C LEU A 493 5.60 -29.07 -2.86
#